data_7c38c7bcde080b4b2187020ebd7821c4
#
_entry.id   7c38c7bcde080b4b2187020ebd7821c4
#
_cell.length_a   1.000
_cell.length_b   1.000
_cell.length_c   1.000
_cell.angle_alpha   90.00
_cell.angle_beta   90.00
_cell.angle_gamma   90.00
#
_symmetry.space_group_name_H-M   'P 1'
#
loop_
_entity.id
_entity.type
_entity.pdbx_description
1 polymer ?
#
loop_
_entity_poly.entity_id
_entity_poly.type
_entity_poly.pdbx_seq_one_letter_code
_entity_poly.pdbx_strand_id
1 'polypeptide(L)'
;IMDRAGNTIEDMSQTTDESVVIYDSVLPTIEELIISSNNNFDEDEETSLAKSGDEISIEFYSSENIQFPTVNISGRDAGVSGEDSSWVALIEMIDEDSEGIVSLTVDYVDLAGNHGTQVVSITSGLDVTFDNSSPLISDVDIVSTNNVNTLAKVGDTITISLSSNEDLFSLSDLEVVRQEAELEMVTKLSPTMWSFDYIMTETDTEGDVDFRFTASDLTGNYSTVSEQNTGSVVFDRTKPVLTSVSIESNNDYDNQLAMPGDSIIISFTSNESVQLPMVTIGGENAVVSGAAKYWTATRTMTVDDEDGIIPFTIDFLDLASNDGIQVLSTSDETEIRLDNTLPTLPEVTIVSSNTFDQSLARVGDDITITFASSEIIQTPSVTIGYQEALVSGNGTGLSWTASRTMVEDDFDGDVTFAIDFLDLAGNTGEQIIITTDSSGVVFDQIAPLLSVVGIESDNIYDISLAKIDDSVILLFTSNEAIQEPNVSIGGQDAQVSGDSITWTAVRNYDEFIPD
;
A
#
# COMPACT_ATOMS: atom_id res chain seq x y z
N ILE A 1 80.01 -27.75 -10.49
CA ILE A 1 80.72 -27.74 -9.20
C ILE A 1 82.17 -28.13 -9.49
N MET A 2 83.09 -27.41 -8.93
CA MET A 2 84.52 -27.67 -9.09
C MET A 2 85.13 -28.07 -7.73
N ASP A 3 85.92 -29.12 -7.73
CA ASP A 3 86.67 -29.54 -6.52
C ASP A 3 87.92 -28.63 -6.35
N ARG A 4 88.68 -28.85 -5.27
CA ARG A 4 89.91 -28.09 -5.02
C ARG A 4 91.09 -28.46 -5.96
N ALA A 5 91.00 -29.53 -6.77
CA ALA A 5 91.93 -29.94 -7.79
C ALA A 5 91.58 -29.37 -9.20
N GLY A 6 90.48 -28.71 -9.33
CA GLY A 6 89.99 -28.10 -10.61
C GLY A 6 89.12 -29.04 -11.44
N ASN A 7 88.69 -30.19 -10.90
CA ASN A 7 87.79 -31.10 -11.60
C ASN A 7 86.38 -30.53 -11.55
N THR A 8 85.74 -30.49 -12.68
CA THR A 8 84.35 -29.98 -12.81
C THR A 8 83.41 -31.16 -13.03
N ILE A 9 82.29 -31.11 -12.35
CA ILE A 9 81.14 -31.94 -12.73
C ILE A 9 80.40 -31.09 -13.75
N GLU A 10 80.28 -31.60 -14.96
CA GLU A 10 79.42 -31.02 -15.97
C GLU A 10 77.94 -31.31 -15.62
N ASP A 11 77.18 -30.28 -15.53
CA ASP A 11 75.72 -30.29 -15.35
C ASP A 11 75.17 -31.35 -14.40
N MET A 12 75.11 -30.98 -13.13
CA MET A 12 74.13 -31.66 -12.24
C MET A 12 72.73 -31.10 -12.56
N SER A 13 72.05 -31.70 -13.52
CA SER A 13 70.70 -31.34 -13.94
C SER A 13 69.65 -32.05 -13.06
N GLN A 14 70.09 -32.99 -12.19
CA GLN A 14 69.20 -33.71 -11.28
C GLN A 14 69.94 -34.01 -9.95
N THR A 15 69.18 -34.02 -8.87
CA THR A 15 69.65 -34.54 -7.56
C THR A 15 69.77 -36.06 -7.59
N THR A 16 70.59 -36.64 -6.75
CA THR A 16 70.81 -38.13 -6.68
C THR A 16 69.66 -38.88 -6.05
N ASP A 17 68.68 -38.16 -5.44
CA ASP A 17 67.49 -38.70 -4.81
C ASP A 17 66.22 -38.24 -5.55
N GLU A 18 66.38 -37.71 -6.82
CA GLU A 18 65.31 -37.20 -7.63
C GLU A 18 64.56 -36.00 -7.01
N SER A 19 65.10 -35.44 -5.93
CA SER A 19 64.48 -34.25 -5.32
C SER A 19 64.62 -33.04 -6.22
N VAL A 20 63.59 -32.27 -6.34
CA VAL A 20 63.56 -30.98 -7.04
C VAL A 20 63.16 -29.90 -6.04
N VAL A 21 63.77 -28.76 -6.22
CA VAL A 21 63.29 -27.53 -5.56
C VAL A 21 62.76 -26.64 -6.65
N ILE A 22 61.55 -26.35 -6.56
CA ILE A 22 60.88 -25.40 -7.45
C ILE A 22 61.02 -24.02 -6.79
N TYR A 23 61.56 -23.09 -7.53
CA TYR A 23 61.54 -21.68 -7.14
C TYR A 23 60.24 -21.07 -7.63
N ASP A 24 59.45 -20.63 -6.71
CA ASP A 24 58.23 -19.96 -6.99
C ASP A 24 58.30 -18.50 -6.55
N SER A 25 57.97 -17.58 -7.45
CA SER A 25 57.91 -16.16 -7.23
C SER A 25 56.60 -15.53 -7.78
N VAL A 26 55.67 -16.40 -8.18
CA VAL A 26 54.36 -15.98 -8.60
C VAL A 26 53.54 -15.75 -7.33
N LEU A 27 52.84 -14.65 -7.27
CA LEU A 27 51.92 -14.40 -6.18
C LEU A 27 50.59 -15.09 -6.49
N PRO A 28 50.02 -15.84 -5.55
CA PRO A 28 48.72 -16.42 -5.75
C PRO A 28 47.67 -15.30 -5.89
N THR A 29 46.69 -15.55 -6.72
CA THR A 29 45.52 -14.66 -6.90
C THR A 29 44.25 -15.46 -6.65
N ILE A 30 43.22 -14.79 -6.16
CA ILE A 30 41.87 -15.38 -6.13
C ILE A 30 41.21 -15.07 -7.47
N GLU A 31 40.84 -16.13 -8.20
CA GLU A 31 40.22 -16.02 -9.53
C GLU A 31 38.71 -15.85 -9.44
N GLU A 32 38.11 -16.49 -8.46
CA GLU A 32 36.69 -16.41 -8.20
C GLU A 32 36.44 -16.40 -6.69
N LEU A 33 35.61 -15.51 -6.24
CA LEU A 33 35.08 -15.47 -4.89
C LEU A 33 33.62 -15.04 -4.92
N ILE A 34 32.79 -15.88 -4.32
CA ILE A 34 31.35 -15.72 -4.22
C ILE A 34 30.96 -15.76 -2.75
N ILE A 35 30.01 -14.94 -2.36
CA ILE A 35 29.38 -14.99 -1.04
C ILE A 35 27.89 -15.35 -1.19
N SER A 36 27.36 -16.11 -0.25
CA SER A 36 25.94 -16.47 -0.19
C SER A 36 25.46 -16.60 1.25
N SER A 37 24.17 -16.60 1.44
CA SER A 37 23.49 -16.82 2.73
C SER A 37 22.53 -17.99 2.63
N ASN A 38 22.23 -18.56 3.79
CA ASN A 38 21.22 -19.57 4.03
C ASN A 38 19.81 -18.99 4.30
N ASN A 39 19.61 -17.75 4.21
CA ASN A 39 18.26 -17.17 4.29
C ASN A 39 17.43 -17.65 3.10
N ASN A 40 16.31 -18.29 3.38
CA ASN A 40 15.40 -18.85 2.37
C ASN A 40 14.01 -18.21 2.44
N PHE A 41 13.91 -17.01 2.96
CA PHE A 41 12.64 -16.30 3.07
C PHE A 41 12.18 -15.72 1.74
N ASP A 42 13.12 -15.36 0.90
CA ASP A 42 12.88 -14.86 -0.46
C ASP A 42 13.29 -15.91 -1.50
N GLU A 43 12.47 -16.19 -2.48
CA GLU A 43 12.71 -17.20 -3.54
C GLU A 43 13.15 -16.60 -4.89
N ASP A 44 13.47 -15.30 -4.99
CA ASP A 44 13.88 -14.69 -6.24
C ASP A 44 15.41 -14.52 -6.37
N GLU A 45 15.94 -14.83 -7.54
CA GLU A 45 17.40 -14.96 -7.81
C GLU A 45 18.16 -13.61 -7.82
N GLU A 46 17.56 -12.51 -7.41
CA GLU A 46 18.14 -11.18 -7.65
C GLU A 46 18.61 -10.43 -6.40
N THR A 47 18.47 -10.99 -5.18
CA THR A 47 19.06 -10.44 -3.94
C THR A 47 19.70 -11.52 -3.08
N SER A 48 20.57 -11.15 -2.17
CA SER A 48 21.16 -12.05 -1.20
C SER A 48 21.14 -11.40 0.18
N LEU A 49 20.36 -12.00 1.09
CA LEU A 49 20.07 -11.47 2.41
C LEU A 49 20.51 -12.39 3.52
N ALA A 50 20.69 -11.84 4.72
CA ALA A 50 20.85 -12.59 5.94
C ALA A 50 20.25 -11.85 7.12
N LYS A 51 19.80 -12.60 8.13
CA LYS A 51 19.48 -12.13 9.48
C LYS A 51 20.21 -12.94 10.53
N SER A 52 20.03 -12.62 11.78
CA SER A 52 20.59 -13.38 12.88
C SER A 52 20.14 -14.86 12.84
N GLY A 53 21.10 -15.77 12.99
CA GLY A 53 20.92 -17.21 12.87
C GLY A 53 21.14 -17.78 11.47
N ASP A 54 21.25 -16.93 10.44
CA ASP A 54 21.56 -17.37 9.08
C ASP A 54 23.06 -17.65 8.93
N GLU A 55 23.41 -18.64 8.10
CA GLU A 55 24.79 -18.99 7.79
C GLU A 55 25.25 -18.31 6.50
N ILE A 56 26.34 -17.59 6.59
CA ILE A 56 27.04 -17.00 5.45
C ILE A 56 28.13 -17.96 5.00
N SER A 57 28.17 -18.23 3.68
CA SER A 57 29.23 -19.02 3.04
C SER A 57 30.02 -18.16 2.04
N ILE A 58 31.33 -18.22 2.10
CA ILE A 58 32.25 -17.73 1.08
C ILE A 58 32.89 -18.91 0.40
N GLU A 59 32.67 -19.07 -0.89
CA GLU A 59 33.40 -19.99 -1.74
C GLU A 59 34.41 -19.24 -2.60
N PHE A 60 35.65 -19.75 -2.68
CA PHE A 60 36.64 -19.11 -3.50
C PHE A 60 37.66 -20.10 -4.09
N TYR A 61 38.18 -19.71 -5.24
CA TYR A 61 39.18 -20.47 -5.99
C TYR A 61 40.41 -19.61 -6.21
N SER A 62 41.58 -20.16 -5.93
CA SER A 62 42.87 -19.52 -6.18
C SER A 62 43.50 -20.00 -7.49
N SER A 63 44.33 -19.15 -8.08
CA SER A 63 45.09 -19.45 -9.31
C SER A 63 46.04 -20.65 -9.16
N GLU A 64 46.38 -21.02 -7.92
CA GLU A 64 47.26 -22.09 -7.55
C GLU A 64 46.92 -22.60 -6.15
N ASN A 65 47.59 -23.71 -5.75
CA ASN A 65 47.38 -24.27 -4.42
C ASN A 65 47.91 -23.32 -3.34
N ILE A 66 47.08 -23.01 -2.37
CA ILE A 66 47.40 -22.13 -1.26
C ILE A 66 47.43 -22.87 0.06
N GLN A 67 48.15 -22.34 1.03
CA GLN A 67 48.06 -22.77 2.41
C GLN A 67 46.70 -22.42 2.97
N PHE A 68 46.36 -22.97 4.17
CA PHE A 68 45.11 -22.70 4.84
C PHE A 68 44.88 -21.18 5.00
N PRO A 69 43.87 -20.62 4.31
CA PRO A 69 43.66 -19.16 4.30
C PRO A 69 42.98 -18.69 5.59
N THR A 70 43.09 -17.40 5.86
CA THR A 70 42.30 -16.73 6.90
C THR A 70 41.20 -15.95 6.24
N VAL A 71 39.96 -16.24 6.63
CA VAL A 71 38.77 -15.54 6.14
C VAL A 71 38.06 -14.85 7.29
N ASN A 72 37.79 -13.57 7.15
CA ASN A 72 37.03 -12.82 8.12
C ASN A 72 35.74 -12.33 7.44
N ILE A 73 34.60 -12.50 8.12
CA ILE A 73 33.28 -12.13 7.67
C ILE A 73 32.63 -11.30 8.78
N SER A 74 32.11 -10.13 8.45
CA SER A 74 31.53 -9.17 9.41
C SER A 74 32.46 -8.84 10.59
N GLY A 75 33.78 -8.82 10.35
CA GLY A 75 34.78 -8.57 11.39
C GLY A 75 35.09 -9.75 12.30
N ARG A 76 34.57 -10.95 12.03
CA ARG A 76 34.79 -12.20 12.79
C ARG A 76 35.47 -13.25 11.92
N ASP A 77 36.29 -14.07 12.54
CA ASP A 77 36.96 -15.20 11.85
C ASP A 77 35.93 -16.27 11.46
N ALA A 78 35.89 -16.63 10.20
CA ALA A 78 35.02 -17.68 9.67
C ALA A 78 35.67 -19.08 9.80
N GLY A 79 34.85 -20.12 9.90
CA GLY A 79 35.26 -21.49 9.83
C GLY A 79 35.63 -21.89 8.40
N VAL A 80 36.92 -22.02 8.11
CA VAL A 80 37.42 -22.34 6.76
C VAL A 80 37.58 -23.84 6.59
N SER A 81 37.23 -24.34 5.41
CA SER A 81 37.46 -25.72 4.96
C SER A 81 37.80 -25.75 3.48
N GLY A 82 38.52 -26.73 3.03
CA GLY A 82 38.95 -26.87 1.64
C GLY A 82 40.31 -27.47 1.50
N GLU A 83 40.77 -27.64 0.28
CA GLU A 83 42.09 -28.13 -0.06
C GLU A 83 42.55 -27.55 -1.41
N ASP A 84 43.87 -27.55 -1.60
CA ASP A 84 44.49 -27.07 -2.83
C ASP A 84 44.15 -25.64 -3.18
N SER A 85 43.35 -25.44 -4.21
CA SER A 85 42.94 -24.14 -4.72
C SER A 85 41.45 -23.84 -4.46
N SER A 86 40.72 -24.73 -3.79
CA SER A 86 39.27 -24.60 -3.57
C SER A 86 38.94 -24.55 -2.09
N TRP A 87 38.28 -23.48 -1.66
CA TRP A 87 38.06 -23.17 -0.25
C TRP A 87 36.65 -22.70 0.00
N VAL A 88 36.12 -23.02 1.17
CA VAL A 88 34.85 -22.57 1.70
C VAL A 88 35.05 -22.01 3.11
N ALA A 89 34.48 -20.89 3.39
CA ALA A 89 34.44 -20.30 4.72
C ALA A 89 32.99 -20.08 5.15
N LEU A 90 32.63 -20.51 6.36
CA LEU A 90 31.28 -20.44 6.91
C LEU A 90 31.26 -19.64 8.21
N ILE A 91 30.19 -18.86 8.42
CA ILE A 91 29.93 -18.22 9.69
C ILE A 91 28.41 -18.02 9.88
N GLU A 92 27.93 -18.21 11.09
CA GLU A 92 26.57 -17.87 11.50
C GLU A 92 26.51 -16.38 11.86
N MET A 93 25.54 -15.64 11.30
CA MET A 93 25.28 -14.25 11.63
C MET A 93 24.61 -14.14 13.00
N ILE A 94 24.97 -13.12 13.75
CA ILE A 94 24.47 -12.90 15.11
C ILE A 94 23.93 -11.48 15.29
N ASP A 95 23.16 -11.26 16.35
CA ASP A 95 22.51 -9.96 16.64
C ASP A 95 23.49 -8.78 16.78
N GLU A 96 24.76 -9.06 17.12
CA GLU A 96 25.80 -8.03 17.27
C GLU A 96 26.50 -7.69 15.95
N ASP A 97 26.24 -8.39 14.86
CA ASP A 97 26.81 -8.07 13.56
C ASP A 97 26.20 -6.76 13.02
N SER A 98 27.00 -6.01 12.28
CA SER A 98 26.56 -4.73 11.74
C SER A 98 25.66 -4.94 10.54
N GLU A 99 24.49 -4.29 10.54
CA GLU A 99 23.59 -4.26 9.40
C GLU A 99 24.22 -3.64 8.16
N GLY A 100 23.78 -4.09 6.98
CA GLY A 100 24.26 -3.66 5.69
C GLY A 100 25.06 -4.75 4.97
N ILE A 101 25.85 -4.35 3.98
CA ILE A 101 26.66 -5.28 3.19
C ILE A 101 27.65 -6.03 4.10
N VAL A 102 27.57 -7.37 4.08
CA VAL A 102 28.47 -8.23 4.84
C VAL A 102 29.90 -8.03 4.36
N SER A 103 30.71 -7.44 5.23
CA SER A 103 32.13 -7.24 4.93
C SER A 103 32.91 -8.54 4.98
N LEU A 104 33.90 -8.68 4.13
CA LEU A 104 34.78 -9.83 4.08
C LEU A 104 36.23 -9.46 3.88
N THR A 105 37.14 -10.30 4.39
CA THR A 105 38.54 -10.28 4.01
C THR A 105 39.06 -11.70 3.85
N VAL A 106 39.89 -11.94 2.84
CA VAL A 106 40.59 -13.19 2.61
C VAL A 106 42.09 -12.91 2.52
N ASP A 107 42.83 -13.48 3.50
CA ASP A 107 44.28 -13.48 3.52
C ASP A 107 44.80 -14.88 3.19
N TYR A 108 45.70 -14.99 2.25
CA TYR A 108 46.17 -16.25 1.74
C TYR A 108 47.62 -16.19 1.29
N VAL A 109 48.27 -17.34 1.32
CA VAL A 109 49.67 -17.56 0.90
C VAL A 109 49.75 -18.83 0.08
N ASP A 110 50.61 -18.88 -0.93
CA ASP A 110 50.86 -20.10 -1.66
C ASP A 110 51.69 -21.12 -0.83
N LEU A 111 51.97 -22.27 -1.40
CA LEU A 111 52.76 -23.30 -0.75
C LEU A 111 54.26 -22.93 -0.61
N ALA A 112 54.73 -21.94 -1.39
CA ALA A 112 56.08 -21.41 -1.30
C ALA A 112 56.24 -20.28 -0.28
N GLY A 113 55.13 -19.75 0.24
CA GLY A 113 55.08 -18.68 1.23
C GLY A 113 54.93 -17.27 0.62
N ASN A 114 54.57 -17.16 -0.67
CA ASN A 114 54.27 -15.87 -1.27
C ASN A 114 52.84 -15.43 -0.86
N HIS A 115 52.73 -14.20 -0.39
CA HIS A 115 51.42 -13.65 0.03
C HIS A 115 50.66 -13.15 -1.17
N GLY A 116 49.42 -13.58 -1.34
CA GLY A 116 48.47 -12.98 -2.23
C GLY A 116 48.03 -11.58 -1.74
N THR A 117 47.50 -10.80 -2.61
CA THR A 117 46.86 -9.52 -2.22
C THR A 117 45.57 -9.82 -1.46
N GLN A 118 45.43 -9.28 -0.24
CA GLN A 118 44.20 -9.41 0.53
C GLN A 118 42.99 -9.05 -0.32
N VAL A 119 42.00 -9.92 -0.32
CA VAL A 119 40.76 -9.70 -1.03
C VAL A 119 39.71 -9.20 -0.04
N VAL A 120 39.00 -8.13 -0.41
CA VAL A 120 38.03 -7.42 0.44
C VAL A 120 36.67 -7.24 -0.24
N SER A 121 36.49 -7.87 -1.39
CA SER A 121 35.24 -7.82 -2.16
C SER A 121 35.09 -9.08 -3.01
N ILE A 122 33.89 -9.40 -3.38
CA ILE A 122 33.56 -10.51 -4.28
C ILE A 122 34.08 -10.23 -5.70
N THR A 123 34.28 -11.29 -6.47
CA THR A 123 34.67 -11.21 -7.89
C THR A 123 33.49 -11.46 -8.83
N SER A 124 32.47 -12.17 -8.34
CA SER A 124 31.25 -12.48 -9.10
C SER A 124 30.05 -12.68 -8.15
N GLY A 125 28.85 -12.58 -8.68
CA GLY A 125 27.62 -12.74 -7.93
C GLY A 125 27.13 -11.43 -7.28
N LEU A 126 26.39 -11.54 -6.18
CA LEU A 126 25.82 -10.42 -5.43
C LEU A 126 26.42 -10.35 -4.03
N ASP A 127 26.55 -9.14 -3.49
CA ASP A 127 26.88 -8.94 -2.09
C ASP A 127 25.74 -9.46 -1.19
N VAL A 128 26.05 -10.05 -0.04
CA VAL A 128 25.07 -10.35 1.02
C VAL A 128 24.82 -9.09 1.83
N THR A 129 23.56 -8.71 2.03
CA THR A 129 23.21 -7.70 3.02
C THR A 129 22.61 -8.36 4.27
N PHE A 130 23.19 -8.05 5.42
CA PHE A 130 22.67 -8.44 6.72
C PHE A 130 21.68 -7.42 7.24
N ASP A 131 20.50 -7.88 7.64
CA ASP A 131 19.48 -7.11 8.32
C ASP A 131 18.81 -7.95 9.39
N ASN A 132 18.84 -7.45 10.60
CA ASN A 132 18.26 -8.07 11.78
C ASN A 132 17.19 -7.18 12.44
N SER A 133 16.83 -6.10 11.76
CA SER A 133 15.80 -5.17 12.22
C SER A 133 14.42 -5.65 11.81
N SER A 134 13.47 -5.67 12.75
CA SER A 134 12.07 -5.84 12.38
C SER A 134 11.52 -4.55 11.77
N PRO A 135 10.65 -4.65 10.76
CA PRO A 135 10.09 -3.47 10.13
C PRO A 135 9.31 -2.62 11.13
N LEU A 136 9.64 -1.33 11.18
CA LEU A 136 8.90 -0.36 11.96
C LEU A 136 7.74 0.19 11.12
N ILE A 137 6.54 -0.21 11.47
CA ILE A 137 5.33 0.24 10.80
C ILE A 137 4.91 1.60 11.33
N SER A 138 4.74 2.55 10.43
CA SER A 138 4.26 3.91 10.68
C SER A 138 3.08 4.23 9.75
N ASP A 139 2.46 5.40 9.97
CA ASP A 139 1.42 5.94 9.10
C ASP A 139 0.35 4.90 8.72
N VAL A 140 -0.07 4.09 9.71
CA VAL A 140 -1.18 3.17 9.50
C VAL A 140 -2.46 3.98 9.43
N ASP A 141 -3.14 3.94 8.29
CA ASP A 141 -4.42 4.60 8.05
C ASP A 141 -5.49 3.56 7.70
N ILE A 142 -6.69 3.81 8.17
CA ILE A 142 -7.86 3.00 7.87
C ILE A 142 -8.92 3.88 7.23
N VAL A 143 -9.35 3.50 6.04
CA VAL A 143 -10.40 4.21 5.30
C VAL A 143 -11.40 3.22 4.74
N SER A 144 -12.62 3.68 4.61
CA SER A 144 -13.70 2.94 3.97
C SER A 144 -13.95 3.51 2.57
N THR A 145 -14.45 2.67 1.67
CA THR A 145 -15.02 3.10 0.39
C THR A 145 -16.36 3.81 0.55
N ASN A 146 -16.86 3.93 1.76
CA ASN A 146 -18.04 4.71 2.09
C ASN A 146 -17.87 6.19 1.71
N ASN A 147 -18.97 6.86 1.42
CA ASN A 147 -18.98 8.31 1.14
C ASN A 147 -18.35 9.16 2.27
N VAL A 148 -18.45 8.69 3.50
CA VAL A 148 -17.70 9.18 4.66
C VAL A 148 -16.66 8.11 4.99
N ASN A 149 -15.43 8.32 4.60
CA ASN A 149 -14.35 7.33 4.71
C ASN A 149 -14.04 6.85 6.14
N THR A 150 -14.64 7.49 7.14
CA THR A 150 -14.60 7.07 8.56
C THR A 150 -15.81 6.24 8.97
N LEU A 151 -16.73 5.94 8.04
CA LEU A 151 -17.89 5.10 8.25
C LEU A 151 -17.87 3.94 7.26
N ALA A 152 -18.51 2.84 7.59
CA ALA A 152 -18.69 1.71 6.71
C ALA A 152 -20.05 1.04 6.97
N LYS A 153 -20.62 0.45 5.91
CA LYS A 153 -21.78 -0.44 5.96
C LYS A 153 -21.48 -1.77 5.29
N VAL A 154 -22.42 -2.69 5.31
CA VAL A 154 -22.29 -3.97 4.60
C VAL A 154 -22.05 -3.75 3.11
N GLY A 155 -21.00 -4.38 2.59
CA GLY A 155 -20.55 -4.26 1.18
C GLY A 155 -19.53 -3.17 0.93
N ASP A 156 -19.26 -2.29 1.91
CA ASP A 156 -18.17 -1.33 1.81
C ASP A 156 -16.82 -2.05 1.98
N THR A 157 -15.83 -1.56 1.30
CA THR A 157 -14.45 -2.02 1.46
C THR A 157 -13.73 -1.15 2.47
N ILE A 158 -13.19 -1.76 3.49
CA ILE A 158 -12.24 -1.17 4.42
C ILE A 158 -10.85 -1.38 3.84
N THR A 159 -10.14 -0.30 3.61
CA THR A 159 -8.74 -0.32 3.20
C THR A 159 -7.87 0.11 4.36
N ILE A 160 -7.01 -0.78 4.82
CA ILE A 160 -5.96 -0.48 5.78
C ILE A 160 -4.67 -0.28 4.98
N SER A 161 -4.11 0.92 5.06
CA SER A 161 -2.84 1.28 4.45
C SER A 161 -1.78 1.51 5.51
N LEU A 162 -0.54 1.21 5.18
CA LEU A 162 0.58 1.33 6.09
C LEU A 162 1.84 1.73 5.34
N SER A 163 2.74 2.40 6.04
CA SER A 163 4.11 2.59 5.60
C SER A 163 5.09 1.93 6.57
N SER A 164 6.23 1.52 6.04
CA SER A 164 7.33 0.95 6.80
C SER A 164 8.58 1.82 6.61
N ASN A 165 9.49 1.79 7.60
CA ASN A 165 10.82 2.40 7.46
C ASN A 165 11.71 1.65 6.47
N GLU A 166 11.34 0.43 6.15
CA GLU A 166 12.05 -0.48 5.26
C GLU A 166 11.07 -1.29 4.42
N ASP A 167 11.61 -2.07 3.55
CA ASP A 167 10.92 -2.80 2.54
C ASP A 167 10.24 -4.05 3.08
N LEU A 168 8.94 -4.15 2.88
CA LEU A 168 8.17 -5.31 3.32
C LEU A 168 8.09 -6.37 2.23
N PHE A 169 8.23 -7.59 2.67
CA PHE A 169 7.98 -8.80 1.89
C PHE A 169 6.49 -9.15 1.84
N SER A 170 5.86 -9.25 3.00
CA SER A 170 4.48 -9.72 3.09
C SER A 170 3.73 -9.12 4.26
N LEU A 171 2.41 -9.13 4.12
CA LEU A 171 1.48 -9.04 5.24
C LEU A 171 0.84 -10.40 5.47
N SER A 172 0.67 -10.77 6.73
CA SER A 172 0.01 -11.99 7.18
C SER A 172 -0.85 -11.74 8.42
N ASP A 173 -1.55 -12.77 8.88
CA ASP A 173 -2.45 -12.70 10.05
C ASP A 173 -3.43 -11.51 9.97
N LEU A 174 -3.94 -11.27 8.76
CA LEU A 174 -4.83 -10.15 8.49
C LEU A 174 -6.19 -10.39 9.14
N GLU A 175 -6.54 -9.55 10.07
CA GLU A 175 -7.85 -9.55 10.72
C GLU A 175 -8.49 -8.16 10.62
N VAL A 176 -9.75 -8.10 10.25
CA VAL A 176 -10.59 -6.90 10.33
C VAL A 176 -11.88 -7.30 11.05
N VAL A 177 -12.32 -6.51 12.05
CA VAL A 177 -13.46 -6.87 12.95
C VAL A 177 -13.35 -8.28 13.50
N ARG A 178 -12.11 -8.78 13.74
CA ARG A 178 -11.78 -10.14 14.21
C ARG A 178 -12.18 -11.25 13.23
N GLN A 179 -12.36 -10.93 11.97
CA GLN A 179 -12.51 -11.87 10.88
C GLN A 179 -11.19 -11.94 10.11
N GLU A 180 -10.82 -13.14 9.62
CA GLU A 180 -9.66 -13.29 8.76
C GLU A 180 -9.92 -12.59 7.42
N ALA A 181 -9.03 -11.68 7.04
CA ALA A 181 -9.04 -11.06 5.72
C ALA A 181 -8.25 -11.94 4.74
N GLU A 182 -8.75 -12.04 3.51
CA GLU A 182 -8.11 -12.86 2.50
C GLU A 182 -6.84 -12.19 1.95
N LEU A 183 -5.77 -12.95 1.82
CA LEU A 183 -4.48 -12.45 1.31
C LEU A 183 -4.55 -11.92 -0.14
N GLU A 184 -5.54 -12.35 -0.91
CA GLU A 184 -5.77 -11.86 -2.27
C GLU A 184 -6.18 -10.38 -2.33
N MET A 185 -6.60 -9.81 -1.19
CA MET A 185 -6.94 -8.40 -1.07
C MET A 185 -5.76 -7.50 -0.65
N VAL A 186 -4.56 -8.07 -0.48
CA VAL A 186 -3.35 -7.30 -0.17
C VAL A 186 -2.81 -6.64 -1.43
N THR A 187 -2.65 -5.34 -1.38
CA THR A 187 -2.08 -4.53 -2.45
C THR A 187 -0.74 -3.95 -2.03
N LYS A 188 0.29 -4.31 -2.75
CA LYS A 188 1.62 -3.71 -2.60
C LYS A 188 1.70 -2.45 -3.47
N LEU A 189 1.70 -1.34 -2.83
CA LEU A 189 1.66 -0.04 -3.47
C LEU A 189 3.08 0.53 -3.68
N SER A 190 4.04 0.28 -2.82
CA SER A 190 5.49 0.48 -2.92
C SER A 190 6.21 -0.56 -2.07
N PRO A 191 7.53 -0.55 -2.09
CA PRO A 191 8.29 -1.35 -1.17
C PRO A 191 7.94 -1.12 0.30
N THR A 192 7.86 0.14 0.68
CA THR A 192 7.58 0.57 2.06
C THR A 192 6.12 0.88 2.32
N MET A 193 5.23 0.75 1.34
CA MET A 193 3.83 1.14 1.51
C MET A 193 2.91 0.06 0.96
N TRP A 194 2.06 -0.45 1.82
CA TRP A 194 1.14 -1.54 1.54
C TRP A 194 -0.26 -1.19 1.94
N SER A 195 -1.21 -1.89 1.39
CA SER A 195 -2.59 -1.86 1.87
C SER A 195 -3.22 -3.24 1.77
N PHE A 196 -4.27 -3.45 2.54
CA PHE A 196 -5.16 -4.58 2.36
C PHE A 196 -6.59 -4.16 2.54
N ASP A 197 -7.47 -4.84 1.84
CA ASP A 197 -8.89 -4.56 1.79
C ASP A 197 -9.69 -5.62 2.52
N TYR A 198 -10.80 -5.20 3.12
CA TYR A 198 -11.79 -6.08 3.71
C TYR A 198 -13.19 -5.59 3.35
N ILE A 199 -14.04 -6.48 2.80
CA ILE A 199 -15.43 -6.14 2.49
C ILE A 199 -16.29 -6.45 3.71
N MET A 200 -16.93 -5.41 4.24
CA MET A 200 -17.82 -5.52 5.40
C MET A 200 -19.05 -6.36 5.06
N THR A 201 -19.41 -7.27 5.95
CA THR A 201 -20.49 -8.24 5.78
C THR A 201 -21.59 -8.09 6.83
N GLU A 202 -22.74 -8.74 6.60
CA GLU A 202 -23.85 -8.78 7.57
C GLU A 202 -23.50 -9.53 8.87
N THR A 203 -22.44 -10.31 8.90
CA THR A 203 -21.99 -11.07 10.07
C THR A 203 -21.00 -10.32 10.94
N ASP A 204 -20.46 -9.21 10.45
CA ASP A 204 -19.50 -8.40 11.18
C ASP A 204 -20.15 -7.66 12.34
N THR A 205 -19.36 -7.43 13.39
CA THR A 205 -19.84 -6.74 14.60
C THR A 205 -19.85 -5.24 14.36
N GLU A 206 -20.97 -4.60 14.66
CA GLU A 206 -21.08 -3.14 14.61
C GLU A 206 -20.17 -2.45 15.61
N GLY A 207 -19.71 -1.26 15.25
CA GLY A 207 -18.86 -0.40 16.04
C GLY A 207 -17.55 -0.08 15.37
N ASP A 208 -16.55 0.31 16.17
CA ASP A 208 -15.23 0.61 15.68
C ASP A 208 -14.63 -0.60 14.97
N VAL A 209 -14.11 -0.36 13.77
CA VAL A 209 -13.43 -1.39 12.97
C VAL A 209 -12.03 -1.56 13.55
N ASP A 210 -11.87 -2.63 14.32
CA ASP A 210 -10.56 -3.06 14.76
C ASP A 210 -9.85 -3.88 13.65
N PHE A 211 -8.53 -3.86 13.65
CA PHE A 211 -7.73 -4.63 12.71
C PHE A 211 -6.45 -5.14 13.37
N ARG A 212 -5.89 -6.16 12.75
CA ARG A 212 -4.59 -6.73 13.10
C ARG A 212 -3.90 -7.23 11.85
N PHE A 213 -2.58 -7.10 11.79
CA PHE A 213 -1.75 -7.71 10.77
C PHE A 213 -0.33 -7.94 11.28
N THR A 214 0.37 -8.84 10.63
CA THR A 214 1.81 -9.07 10.79
C THR A 214 2.50 -8.67 9.51
N ALA A 215 3.45 -7.74 9.59
CA ALA A 215 4.28 -7.31 8.48
C ALA A 215 5.66 -7.95 8.59
N SER A 216 6.11 -8.59 7.54
CA SER A 216 7.46 -9.16 7.45
C SER A 216 8.28 -8.39 6.42
N ASP A 217 9.56 -8.15 6.72
CA ASP A 217 10.55 -7.67 5.75
C ASP A 217 11.00 -8.83 4.84
N LEU A 218 11.99 -8.57 4.03
CA LEU A 218 12.52 -9.50 3.03
C LEU A 218 13.54 -10.48 3.59
N THR A 219 14.04 -10.27 4.79
CA THR A 219 14.82 -11.24 5.56
C THR A 219 13.96 -12.16 6.41
N GLY A 220 12.67 -11.82 6.58
CA GLY A 220 11.74 -12.54 7.44
C GLY A 220 11.75 -12.07 8.89
N ASN A 221 12.29 -10.87 9.19
CA ASN A 221 11.97 -10.19 10.45
C ASN A 221 10.54 -9.68 10.37
N TYR A 222 9.83 -9.61 11.49
CA TYR A 222 8.41 -9.23 11.45
C TYR A 222 7.99 -8.34 12.62
N SER A 223 6.97 -7.57 12.37
CA SER A 223 6.24 -6.78 13.36
C SER A 223 4.75 -7.06 13.29
N THR A 224 4.10 -7.19 14.43
CA THR A 224 2.64 -7.31 14.51
C THR A 224 2.03 -5.99 14.95
N VAL A 225 1.06 -5.51 14.19
CA VAL A 225 0.31 -4.29 14.46
C VAL A 225 -1.13 -4.65 14.78
N SER A 226 -1.68 -4.05 15.81
CA SER A 226 -3.09 -4.15 16.15
C SER A 226 -3.61 -2.80 16.65
N GLU A 227 -4.77 -2.38 16.17
CA GLU A 227 -5.51 -1.19 16.64
C GLU A 227 -4.68 0.12 16.67
N GLN A 228 -3.77 0.30 15.74
CA GLN A 228 -3.04 1.57 15.60
C GLN A 228 -3.98 2.63 15.02
N ASN A 229 -4.61 3.39 15.90
CA ASN A 229 -5.59 4.41 15.56
C ASN A 229 -4.95 5.66 14.95
N THR A 230 -4.76 5.68 13.65
CA THR A 230 -4.54 6.91 12.89
C THR A 230 -5.84 7.47 12.30
N GLY A 231 -6.82 6.62 12.06
CA GLY A 231 -8.20 6.97 11.72
C GLY A 231 -9.12 5.89 12.28
N SER A 232 -10.30 6.25 12.77
CA SER A 232 -11.31 5.26 13.14
C SER A 232 -12.37 5.20 12.05
N VAL A 233 -12.62 3.98 11.55
CA VAL A 233 -13.81 3.69 10.75
C VAL A 233 -14.80 3.00 11.67
N VAL A 234 -16.04 3.46 11.66
CA VAL A 234 -17.14 2.86 12.41
C VAL A 234 -18.01 2.08 11.45
N PHE A 235 -18.17 0.79 11.69
CA PHE A 235 -19.08 -0.07 10.95
C PHE A 235 -20.47 -0.04 11.57
N ASP A 236 -21.46 0.27 10.77
CA ASP A 236 -22.86 0.30 11.13
C ASP A 236 -23.68 -0.42 10.05
N ARG A 237 -24.43 -1.43 10.45
CA ARG A 237 -25.35 -2.19 9.57
C ARG A 237 -26.81 -2.02 9.98
N THR A 238 -27.04 -1.30 11.10
CA THR A 238 -28.37 -1.07 11.63
C THR A 238 -29.10 -0.02 10.79
N LYS A 239 -30.25 -0.40 10.26
CA LYS A 239 -31.08 0.53 9.47
C LYS A 239 -31.77 1.54 10.36
N PRO A 240 -31.72 2.84 10.06
CA PRO A 240 -32.39 3.85 10.84
C PRO A 240 -33.92 3.76 10.70
N VAL A 241 -34.63 4.18 11.76
CA VAL A 241 -36.09 4.21 11.80
C VAL A 241 -36.58 5.58 12.25
N LEU A 242 -37.55 6.16 11.54
CA LEU A 242 -38.23 7.37 12.00
C LEU A 242 -39.17 7.10 13.13
N THR A 243 -39.01 7.79 14.25
CA THR A 243 -39.81 7.65 15.47
C THR A 243 -40.97 8.61 15.54
N SER A 244 -40.89 9.72 14.80
CA SER A 244 -42.01 10.68 14.64
C SER A 244 -41.88 11.39 13.28
N VAL A 245 -43.01 11.63 12.66
CA VAL A 245 -43.13 12.43 11.43
C VAL A 245 -44.36 13.34 11.54
N SER A 246 -44.17 14.61 11.42
CA SER A 246 -45.25 15.63 11.40
C SER A 246 -45.09 16.53 10.17
N ILE A 247 -46.18 17.11 9.72
CA ILE A 247 -46.25 18.08 8.63
C ILE A 247 -47.00 19.33 9.06
N GLU A 248 -46.50 20.48 8.71
CA GLU A 248 -47.16 21.76 8.94
C GLU A 248 -46.89 22.73 7.80
N SER A 249 -47.74 23.75 7.64
CA SER A 249 -47.57 24.87 6.72
C SER A 249 -47.32 26.14 7.51
N ASN A 250 -46.54 27.07 6.95
CA ASN A 250 -46.41 28.42 7.51
C ASN A 250 -47.54 29.38 7.03
N ASN A 251 -48.64 28.82 6.50
CA ASN A 251 -49.78 29.60 6.09
C ASN A 251 -50.40 30.33 7.29
N ASP A 252 -50.64 31.65 7.15
CA ASP A 252 -51.15 32.51 8.23
C ASP A 252 -52.63 32.26 8.60
N TYR A 253 -53.33 31.44 7.81
CA TYR A 253 -54.77 31.22 7.97
C TYR A 253 -55.15 29.85 8.44
N ASP A 254 -54.44 28.81 8.00
CA ASP A 254 -54.65 27.41 8.39
C ASP A 254 -53.35 26.61 8.18
N ASN A 255 -52.82 26.04 9.26
CA ASN A 255 -51.57 25.25 9.21
C ASN A 255 -51.74 23.92 8.50
N GLN A 256 -52.92 23.54 8.05
CA GLN A 256 -53.22 22.37 7.22
C GLN A 256 -53.37 22.74 5.73
N LEU A 257 -53.27 24.03 5.38
CA LEU A 257 -53.36 24.55 4.01
C LEU A 257 -52.08 25.29 3.65
N ALA A 258 -51.82 25.40 2.33
CA ALA A 258 -50.75 26.19 1.77
C ALA A 258 -51.21 26.86 0.45
N MET A 259 -50.70 28.06 0.13
CA MET A 259 -50.93 28.80 -1.12
C MET A 259 -49.59 29.19 -1.76
N PRO A 260 -49.62 29.69 -3.00
CA PRO A 260 -48.41 30.18 -3.65
C PRO A 260 -47.62 31.19 -2.81
N GLY A 261 -46.37 30.86 -2.47
CA GLY A 261 -45.50 31.62 -1.58
C GLY A 261 -45.37 31.08 -0.15
N ASP A 262 -46.28 30.19 0.27
CA ASP A 262 -46.15 29.51 1.58
C ASP A 262 -45.11 28.41 1.55
N SER A 263 -44.56 28.09 2.71
CA SER A 263 -43.65 26.98 2.91
C SER A 263 -44.30 25.83 3.67
N ILE A 264 -44.26 24.63 3.11
CA ILE A 264 -44.67 23.42 3.82
C ILE A 264 -43.46 22.89 4.56
N ILE A 265 -43.67 22.57 5.84
CA ILE A 265 -42.64 22.01 6.73
C ILE A 265 -43.08 20.63 7.18
N ILE A 266 -42.24 19.62 6.86
CA ILE A 266 -42.36 18.28 7.42
C ILE A 266 -41.23 18.11 8.42
N SER A 267 -41.55 17.79 9.69
CA SER A 267 -40.57 17.52 10.75
C SER A 267 -40.57 16.06 11.10
N PHE A 268 -39.37 15.47 11.24
CA PHE A 268 -39.24 14.06 11.59
C PHE A 268 -37.99 13.78 12.44
N THR A 269 -38.08 12.70 13.24
CA THR A 269 -37.02 12.28 14.16
C THR A 269 -36.67 10.83 13.92
N SER A 270 -35.39 10.50 13.89
CA SER A 270 -34.88 9.13 13.81
C SER A 270 -34.41 8.58 15.16
N ASN A 271 -34.42 7.24 15.31
CA ASN A 271 -33.85 6.55 16.46
C ASN A 271 -32.35 6.80 16.64
N GLU A 272 -31.66 7.08 15.54
CA GLU A 272 -30.21 7.33 15.47
C GLU A 272 -29.90 8.52 14.58
N SER A 273 -28.61 8.90 14.52
CA SER A 273 -28.14 9.95 13.63
C SER A 273 -28.18 9.46 12.19
N VAL A 274 -28.96 10.14 11.37
CA VAL A 274 -29.05 9.85 9.93
C VAL A 274 -28.32 10.90 9.12
N GLN A 275 -27.84 10.46 8.02
CA GLN A 275 -27.40 11.34 6.96
C GLN A 275 -28.61 12.17 6.53
N LEU A 276 -28.34 13.06 5.63
CA LEU A 276 -29.29 14.01 5.14
C LEU A 276 -30.42 13.37 4.31
N PRO A 277 -31.69 13.25 4.80
CA PRO A 277 -32.78 12.53 4.17
C PRO A 277 -33.33 13.19 2.89
N MET A 278 -33.80 12.42 1.94
CA MET A 278 -34.46 12.91 0.73
C MET A 278 -35.98 12.96 0.91
N VAL A 279 -36.61 14.11 0.61
CA VAL A 279 -38.04 14.32 0.86
C VAL A 279 -38.71 14.96 -0.36
N THR A 280 -39.86 14.42 -0.78
CA THR A 280 -40.72 15.11 -1.74
C THR A 280 -41.96 15.69 -1.05
N ILE A 281 -42.45 16.85 -1.48
CA ILE A 281 -43.70 17.45 -1.05
C ILE A 281 -44.44 17.89 -2.32
N GLY A 282 -45.67 17.46 -2.52
CA GLY A 282 -46.45 17.74 -3.72
C GLY A 282 -45.95 17.05 -4.99
N GLY A 283 -45.25 15.89 -4.85
CA GLY A 283 -44.61 15.20 -5.98
C GLY A 283 -43.28 15.79 -6.40
N GLU A 284 -42.93 16.93 -5.86
CA GLU A 284 -41.67 17.65 -6.05
C GLU A 284 -40.88 17.59 -4.76
N ASN A 285 -39.57 17.61 -4.82
CA ASN A 285 -38.71 17.50 -3.66
C ASN A 285 -38.85 18.67 -2.67
N ALA A 286 -38.74 18.45 -1.35
CA ALA A 286 -38.84 19.46 -0.29
C ALA A 286 -37.49 19.78 0.39
N VAL A 287 -37.25 21.00 0.84
CA VAL A 287 -36.01 21.45 1.51
C VAL A 287 -35.88 20.80 2.87
N VAL A 288 -34.81 20.03 3.11
CA VAL A 288 -34.51 19.42 4.41
C VAL A 288 -33.39 20.21 5.09
N SER A 289 -33.47 20.44 6.36
CA SER A 289 -32.40 20.94 7.22
C SER A 289 -32.48 20.25 8.57
N GLY A 290 -31.32 20.15 9.24
CA GLY A 290 -31.28 19.47 10.53
C GLY A 290 -29.89 18.94 10.83
N ALA A 291 -29.81 18.09 11.86
CA ALA A 291 -28.59 17.41 12.20
C ALA A 291 -28.89 16.17 13.06
N ALA A 292 -28.05 15.18 12.91
CA ALA A 292 -28.11 13.95 13.69
C ALA A 292 -29.49 13.25 13.60
N LYS A 293 -30.32 13.40 14.61
CA LYS A 293 -31.63 12.71 14.72
C LYS A 293 -32.84 13.56 14.33
N TYR A 294 -32.66 14.86 14.15
CA TYR A 294 -33.77 15.82 14.03
C TYR A 294 -33.74 16.54 12.68
N TRP A 295 -34.79 16.43 11.93
CA TRP A 295 -34.85 16.89 10.56
C TRP A 295 -36.17 17.59 10.23
N THR A 296 -36.10 18.55 9.31
CA THR A 296 -37.26 19.22 8.76
C THR A 296 -37.14 19.33 7.24
N ALA A 297 -38.23 19.18 6.53
CA ALA A 297 -38.31 19.37 5.08
C ALA A 297 -39.32 20.49 4.77
N THR A 298 -38.90 21.43 3.97
CA THR A 298 -39.70 22.64 3.68
C THR A 298 -39.81 22.88 2.17
N ARG A 299 -40.94 23.31 1.68
CA ARG A 299 -41.15 23.78 0.32
C ARG A 299 -42.04 25.00 0.30
N THR A 300 -41.57 26.02 -0.36
CA THR A 300 -42.45 27.15 -0.71
C THR A 300 -43.19 26.80 -1.99
N MET A 301 -44.49 26.89 -2.00
CA MET A 301 -45.41 26.44 -3.05
C MET A 301 -45.79 27.60 -4.00
N THR A 302 -45.84 27.46 -5.31
CA THR A 302 -46.16 28.49 -6.29
C THR A 302 -47.30 28.11 -7.22
N VAL A 303 -47.52 28.97 -8.23
CA VAL A 303 -48.70 28.94 -9.14
C VAL A 303 -48.75 27.76 -10.10
N ASP A 304 -47.69 26.98 -10.23
CA ASP A 304 -47.63 25.87 -11.20
C ASP A 304 -47.80 24.48 -10.58
N ASP A 305 -47.87 24.37 -9.25
CA ASP A 305 -48.13 23.10 -8.55
C ASP A 305 -49.60 22.68 -8.63
N GLU A 306 -49.90 21.39 -8.62
CA GLU A 306 -51.26 20.87 -8.67
C GLU A 306 -52.00 20.98 -7.34
N ASP A 307 -53.28 21.40 -7.40
CA ASP A 307 -54.18 21.47 -6.26
C ASP A 307 -54.46 20.10 -5.68
N GLY A 308 -54.34 19.96 -4.38
CA GLY A 308 -54.70 18.72 -3.73
C GLY A 308 -54.02 18.46 -2.39
N ILE A 309 -54.22 17.31 -1.82
CA ILE A 309 -53.41 16.82 -0.70
C ILE A 309 -51.96 16.73 -1.17
N ILE A 310 -51.08 17.36 -0.43
CA ILE A 310 -49.65 17.34 -0.73
C ILE A 310 -49.08 15.99 -0.32
N PRO A 311 -48.85 15.08 -1.26
CA PRO A 311 -48.19 13.81 -0.91
C PRO A 311 -46.73 14.12 -0.56
N PHE A 312 -46.15 13.36 0.33
CA PHE A 312 -44.74 13.41 0.60
C PHE A 312 -44.12 12.01 0.69
N THR A 313 -42.84 11.93 0.34
CA THR A 313 -42.03 10.74 0.55
C THR A 313 -40.80 11.13 1.37
N ILE A 314 -40.37 10.28 2.29
CA ILE A 314 -39.13 10.46 3.05
C ILE A 314 -38.27 9.22 2.89
N ASP A 315 -37.14 9.39 2.19
CA ASP A 315 -36.06 8.41 2.11
C ASP A 315 -34.88 8.90 2.94
N PHE A 316 -34.26 8.03 3.72
CA PHE A 316 -33.21 8.39 4.65
C PHE A 316 -32.21 7.26 4.86
N LEU A 317 -30.98 7.68 5.12
CA LEU A 317 -29.84 6.82 5.42
C LEU A 317 -29.29 7.20 6.80
N ASP A 318 -28.69 6.27 7.51
CA ASP A 318 -27.85 6.60 8.64
C ASP A 318 -26.52 7.23 8.19
N LEU A 319 -25.63 7.52 9.12
CA LEU A 319 -24.33 8.12 8.81
C LEU A 319 -23.42 7.18 8.00
N ALA A 320 -23.65 5.88 8.09
CA ALA A 320 -22.96 4.85 7.31
C ALA A 320 -23.62 4.56 5.95
N SER A 321 -24.73 5.25 5.64
CA SER A 321 -25.52 5.05 4.41
C SER A 321 -26.33 3.75 4.36
N ASN A 322 -26.75 3.20 5.50
CA ASN A 322 -27.78 2.17 5.54
C ASN A 322 -29.16 2.77 5.26
N ASP A 323 -29.96 2.09 4.43
CA ASP A 323 -31.27 2.54 4.03
C ASP A 323 -32.33 2.38 5.14
N GLY A 324 -32.94 3.46 5.58
CA GLY A 324 -34.20 3.42 6.34
C GLY A 324 -35.39 2.99 5.47
N ILE A 325 -36.48 2.61 6.10
CA ILE A 325 -37.74 2.32 5.39
C ILE A 325 -38.38 3.66 5.00
N GLN A 326 -38.68 3.82 3.72
CA GLN A 326 -39.39 5.01 3.20
C GLN A 326 -40.68 5.30 3.98
N VAL A 327 -40.90 6.56 4.33
CA VAL A 327 -42.08 7.04 5.05
C VAL A 327 -42.94 7.91 4.14
N LEU A 328 -44.27 7.60 4.10
CA LEU A 328 -45.24 8.24 3.20
C LEU A 328 -46.40 8.94 3.95
N SER A 329 -46.38 8.89 5.26
CA SER A 329 -47.44 9.48 6.11
C SER A 329 -46.84 9.99 7.42
N THR A 330 -47.52 10.94 8.01
CA THR A 330 -47.21 11.44 9.36
C THR A 330 -47.59 10.43 10.45
N SER A 331 -46.97 10.57 11.62
CA SER A 331 -47.28 9.71 12.78
C SER A 331 -48.64 9.98 13.40
N ASP A 332 -49.25 11.13 13.08
CA ASP A 332 -50.52 11.62 13.62
C ASP A 332 -51.63 11.78 12.56
N GLU A 333 -51.40 11.23 11.34
CA GLU A 333 -52.31 11.25 10.21
C GLU A 333 -52.65 12.70 9.67
N THR A 334 -51.83 13.70 10.00
CA THR A 334 -51.98 15.06 9.50
C THR A 334 -51.63 15.15 8.01
N GLU A 335 -52.44 15.90 7.20
CA GLU A 335 -52.27 16.13 5.76
C GLU A 335 -52.30 17.61 5.43
N ILE A 336 -51.52 18.07 4.39
CA ILE A 336 -51.46 19.47 3.92
C ILE A 336 -51.44 19.54 2.38
N ARG A 337 -51.66 20.77 1.80
CA ARG A 337 -51.77 20.99 0.35
C ARG A 337 -50.99 22.19 -0.20
N LEU A 338 -50.20 22.00 -1.21
CA LEU A 338 -49.60 22.60 -2.38
C LEU A 338 -48.54 23.66 -2.47
N ASP A 339 -47.41 23.80 -3.13
CA ASP A 339 -46.92 24.79 -4.15
C ASP A 339 -45.42 25.15 -4.38
N ASN A 340 -44.80 25.88 -5.37
CA ASN A 340 -43.46 25.85 -6.02
C ASN A 340 -42.34 27.02 -6.07
N THR A 341 -41.01 26.91 -5.95
CA THR A 341 -39.80 27.86 -6.00
C THR A 341 -38.35 27.33 -6.36
N LEU A 342 -37.09 27.93 -6.33
CA LEU A 342 -35.72 27.59 -6.89
C LEU A 342 -34.40 27.53 -6.01
N PRO A 343 -33.36 26.63 -6.14
CA PRO A 343 -32.12 26.36 -5.34
C PRO A 343 -30.67 26.64 -5.86
N THR A 344 -29.50 26.44 -5.01
CA THR A 344 -28.03 26.61 -5.34
C THR A 344 -26.99 25.74 -4.58
N LEU A 345 -25.64 25.67 -4.94
CA LEU A 345 -24.57 24.85 -4.29
C LEU A 345 -23.32 25.64 -3.80
N PRO A 346 -23.05 25.83 -2.49
CA PRO A 346 -21.93 26.61 -1.95
C PRO A 346 -20.61 25.88 -1.64
N GLU A 347 -20.57 24.55 -1.54
CA GLU A 347 -19.36 23.78 -1.20
C GLU A 347 -19.18 22.53 -2.08
N VAL A 348 -17.95 22.35 -2.64
CA VAL A 348 -17.58 21.22 -3.52
C VAL A 348 -16.11 20.82 -3.35
N THR A 349 -15.81 19.53 -3.11
CA THR A 349 -14.47 18.95 -2.94
C THR A 349 -14.30 17.65 -3.74
N ILE A 350 -13.05 17.22 -4.04
CA ILE A 350 -12.73 15.97 -4.78
C ILE A 350 -11.56 15.20 -4.16
N VAL A 351 -11.67 13.86 -4.06
CA VAL A 351 -10.63 12.97 -3.55
C VAL A 351 -10.63 11.60 -4.25
N SER A 352 -9.50 10.87 -4.15
CA SER A 352 -9.34 9.50 -4.63
C SER A 352 -9.35 8.48 -3.47
N SER A 353 -9.73 7.23 -3.75
CA SER A 353 -9.58 6.08 -2.83
C SER A 353 -8.14 5.56 -2.75
N ASN A 354 -7.21 6.20 -3.47
CA ASN A 354 -5.81 5.82 -3.40
C ASN A 354 -5.27 5.94 -1.98
N THR A 355 -4.72 4.85 -1.47
CA THR A 355 -4.35 4.71 -0.06
C THR A 355 -3.01 5.35 0.31
N PHE A 356 -2.30 5.92 -0.67
CA PHE A 356 -1.03 6.62 -0.49
C PHE A 356 -1.21 8.11 -0.40
N ASP A 357 -1.99 8.64 -1.35
CA ASP A 357 -2.23 10.05 -1.52
C ASP A 357 -3.59 10.20 -2.19
N GLN A 358 -4.53 10.79 -1.48
CA GLN A 358 -5.89 11.02 -1.99
C GLN A 358 -5.95 12.02 -3.16
N SER A 359 -4.84 12.70 -3.45
CA SER A 359 -4.67 13.53 -4.64
C SER A 359 -4.18 12.76 -5.87
N LEU A 360 -3.90 11.45 -5.74
CA LEU A 360 -3.47 10.58 -6.83
C LEU A 360 -4.48 9.44 -7.04
N ALA A 361 -4.57 8.93 -8.26
CA ALA A 361 -5.40 7.79 -8.61
C ALA A 361 -4.75 6.94 -9.71
N ARG A 362 -5.06 5.66 -9.73
CA ARG A 362 -4.69 4.69 -10.77
C ARG A 362 -5.92 3.93 -11.24
N VAL A 363 -5.75 3.09 -12.26
CA VAL A 363 -6.81 2.16 -12.71
C VAL A 363 -7.29 1.29 -11.55
N GLY A 364 -8.61 1.30 -11.34
CA GLY A 364 -9.25 0.59 -10.24
C GLY A 364 -9.47 1.41 -8.98
N ASP A 365 -8.86 2.61 -8.87
CA ASP A 365 -9.16 3.54 -7.77
C ASP A 365 -10.49 4.28 -8.03
N ASP A 366 -11.24 4.55 -6.96
CA ASP A 366 -12.48 5.32 -7.01
C ASP A 366 -12.18 6.81 -6.80
N ILE A 367 -12.71 7.64 -7.69
CA ILE A 367 -12.77 9.10 -7.50
C ILE A 367 -14.07 9.44 -6.80
N THR A 368 -14.00 10.22 -5.73
CA THR A 368 -15.14 10.66 -4.96
C THR A 368 -15.21 12.19 -4.92
N ILE A 369 -16.35 12.76 -5.30
CA ILE A 369 -16.67 14.17 -5.15
C ILE A 369 -17.68 14.33 -4.02
N THR A 370 -17.42 15.26 -3.10
CA THR A 370 -18.32 15.63 -2.02
C THR A 370 -18.75 17.08 -2.18
N PHE A 371 -20.05 17.35 -2.05
CA PHE A 371 -20.58 18.70 -2.16
C PHE A 371 -21.83 18.92 -1.30
N ALA A 372 -22.08 20.18 -0.93
CA ALA A 372 -23.23 20.61 -0.16
C ALA A 372 -24.11 21.60 -0.95
N SER A 373 -25.42 21.56 -0.70
CA SER A 373 -26.38 22.51 -1.30
C SER A 373 -26.88 23.52 -0.29
N SER A 374 -27.24 24.72 -0.77
CA SER A 374 -27.81 25.80 0.04
C SER A 374 -29.18 25.48 0.61
N GLU A 375 -29.90 24.63 -0.06
CA GLU A 375 -31.21 24.09 0.26
C GLU A 375 -31.30 22.69 -0.33
N ILE A 376 -32.39 22.03 -0.18
CA ILE A 376 -32.49 20.63 -0.58
C ILE A 376 -32.64 20.45 -2.07
N ILE A 377 -31.85 19.54 -2.64
CA ILE A 377 -31.83 19.24 -4.07
C ILE A 377 -32.19 17.79 -4.35
N GLN A 378 -32.65 17.50 -5.52
CA GLN A 378 -32.79 16.16 -6.07
C GLN A 378 -31.39 15.51 -6.25
N THR A 379 -31.34 14.22 -6.48
CA THR A 379 -30.08 13.54 -6.80
C THR A 379 -29.41 14.23 -7.99
N PRO A 380 -28.21 14.84 -7.83
CA PRO A 380 -27.58 15.53 -8.93
C PRO A 380 -27.02 14.57 -9.98
N SER A 381 -26.91 15.04 -11.21
CA SER A 381 -26.12 14.39 -12.23
C SER A 381 -24.66 14.85 -12.11
N VAL A 382 -23.74 13.91 -11.92
CA VAL A 382 -22.31 14.22 -11.78
C VAL A 382 -21.50 13.42 -12.79
N THR A 383 -20.62 14.10 -13.52
CA THR A 383 -19.61 13.44 -14.34
C THR A 383 -18.22 13.61 -13.72
N ILE A 384 -17.40 12.54 -13.76
CA ILE A 384 -16.00 12.52 -13.36
C ILE A 384 -15.20 11.94 -14.55
N GLY A 385 -14.20 12.68 -15.05
CA GLY A 385 -13.44 12.27 -16.22
C GLY A 385 -14.32 12.15 -17.47
N TYR A 386 -15.33 13.02 -17.62
CA TYR A 386 -16.31 13.05 -18.73
C TYR A 386 -17.27 11.84 -18.78
N GLN A 387 -17.33 11.02 -17.73
CA GLN A 387 -18.23 9.87 -17.61
C GLN A 387 -19.18 10.04 -16.42
N GLU A 388 -20.36 9.44 -16.50
CA GLU A 388 -21.31 9.45 -15.41
C GLU A 388 -20.72 8.84 -14.14
N ALA A 389 -20.88 9.53 -13.00
CA ALA A 389 -20.49 9.07 -11.68
C ALA A 389 -21.68 8.49 -10.93
N LEU A 390 -21.43 7.49 -10.10
CA LEU A 390 -22.42 6.97 -9.16
C LEU A 390 -22.62 8.04 -8.06
N VAL A 391 -23.77 8.67 -8.10
CA VAL A 391 -24.16 9.69 -7.11
C VAL A 391 -24.91 9.03 -5.96
N SER A 392 -24.51 9.31 -4.74
CA SER A 392 -25.23 8.97 -3.54
C SER A 392 -25.33 10.18 -2.62
N GLY A 393 -26.56 10.43 -2.21
CA GLY A 393 -26.85 11.46 -1.24
C GLY A 393 -26.90 10.89 0.16
N ASN A 394 -26.59 11.69 1.15
CA ASN A 394 -26.88 11.37 2.52
C ASN A 394 -28.33 11.64 2.90
N GLY A 395 -29.17 11.88 1.91
CA GLY A 395 -30.62 11.99 1.99
C GLY A 395 -31.21 13.24 2.62
N THR A 396 -30.46 14.27 3.11
CA THR A 396 -31.08 15.55 3.46
C THR A 396 -31.20 16.46 2.25
N GLY A 397 -30.50 16.09 1.14
CA GLY A 397 -30.38 17.01 0.02
C GLY A 397 -29.44 18.20 0.26
N LEU A 398 -28.70 18.24 1.38
CA LEU A 398 -27.71 19.28 1.68
C LEU A 398 -26.28 18.81 1.45
N SER A 399 -26.05 17.51 1.37
CA SER A 399 -24.72 16.94 1.19
C SER A 399 -24.77 15.71 0.30
N TRP A 400 -23.89 15.63 -0.65
CA TRP A 400 -23.85 14.64 -1.70
C TRP A 400 -22.43 14.10 -1.91
N THR A 401 -22.38 12.89 -2.41
CA THR A 401 -21.14 12.28 -2.86
C THR A 401 -21.38 11.66 -4.22
N ALA A 402 -20.46 11.86 -5.12
CA ALA A 402 -20.43 11.20 -6.41
C ALA A 402 -19.13 10.42 -6.55
N SER A 403 -19.19 9.15 -6.93
CA SER A 403 -18.00 8.33 -7.12
C SER A 403 -17.98 7.61 -8.46
N ARG A 404 -16.78 7.41 -9.00
CA ARG A 404 -16.56 6.65 -10.22
C ARG A 404 -15.21 5.94 -10.13
N THR A 405 -15.19 4.65 -10.50
CA THR A 405 -13.94 3.88 -10.62
C THR A 405 -13.21 4.29 -11.90
N MET A 406 -11.92 4.60 -11.79
CA MET A 406 -11.05 4.90 -12.93
C MET A 406 -10.70 3.64 -13.71
N VAL A 407 -10.75 3.71 -15.03
CA VAL A 407 -10.50 2.58 -15.93
C VAL A 407 -9.42 2.90 -16.97
N GLU A 408 -8.94 1.89 -17.70
CA GLU A 408 -7.86 2.02 -18.69
C GLU A 408 -8.17 2.98 -19.85
N ASP A 409 -9.44 3.29 -20.08
CA ASP A 409 -9.87 4.24 -21.12
C ASP A 409 -9.91 5.70 -20.64
N ASP A 410 -9.63 5.96 -19.38
CA ASP A 410 -9.56 7.32 -18.83
C ASP A 410 -8.23 8.01 -19.20
N PHE A 411 -8.25 9.33 -19.26
CA PHE A 411 -7.08 10.13 -19.62
C PHE A 411 -6.17 10.38 -18.41
N ASP A 412 -4.85 10.16 -18.58
CA ASP A 412 -3.85 10.57 -17.59
C ASP A 412 -3.88 12.09 -17.37
N GLY A 413 -3.70 12.51 -16.13
CA GLY A 413 -3.65 13.90 -15.71
C GLY A 413 -4.79 14.32 -14.80
N ASP A 414 -5.11 15.63 -14.78
CA ASP A 414 -6.11 16.19 -13.88
C ASP A 414 -7.52 15.64 -14.17
N VAL A 415 -8.16 15.10 -13.12
CA VAL A 415 -9.54 14.58 -13.21
C VAL A 415 -10.55 15.72 -13.20
N THR A 416 -11.25 15.91 -14.32
CA THR A 416 -12.32 16.92 -14.47
C THR A 416 -13.68 16.40 -13.99
N PHE A 417 -14.58 17.31 -13.58
CA PHE A 417 -15.96 16.97 -13.19
C PHE A 417 -16.97 18.08 -13.55
N ALA A 418 -18.27 17.71 -13.57
CA ALA A 418 -19.38 18.64 -13.68
C ALA A 418 -20.57 18.17 -12.84
N ILE A 419 -21.31 19.13 -12.21
CA ILE A 419 -22.44 18.88 -11.33
C ILE A 419 -23.63 19.69 -11.78
N ASP A 420 -24.74 19.01 -12.10
CA ASP A 420 -26.05 19.58 -12.44
C ASP A 420 -27.11 19.20 -11.40
N PHE A 421 -27.98 20.13 -11.00
CA PHE A 421 -28.91 19.91 -9.89
C PHE A 421 -30.20 20.78 -9.97
N LEU A 422 -31.24 20.26 -9.30
CA LEU A 422 -32.56 20.93 -9.17
C LEU A 422 -32.91 21.12 -7.70
N ASP A 423 -33.70 22.16 -7.38
CA ASP A 423 -34.31 22.24 -6.06
C ASP A 423 -35.59 21.39 -5.96
N LEU A 424 -36.26 21.57 -4.92
CA LEU A 424 -37.32 20.74 -4.43
C LEU A 424 -38.67 21.10 -4.91
N ALA A 425 -38.71 22.25 -5.42
CA ALA A 425 -39.83 22.76 -6.09
C ALA A 425 -39.80 22.51 -7.62
N GLY A 426 -38.69 22.02 -8.13
CA GLY A 426 -38.46 21.80 -9.54
C GLY A 426 -37.74 22.95 -10.23
N ASN A 427 -37.20 23.88 -9.49
CA ASN A 427 -36.40 25.00 -9.98
C ASN A 427 -34.93 24.58 -10.20
N THR A 428 -34.32 25.01 -11.29
CA THR A 428 -32.99 24.55 -11.72
C THR A 428 -31.85 25.45 -11.24
N GLY A 429 -30.77 24.87 -10.67
CA GLY A 429 -29.55 25.58 -10.29
C GLY A 429 -28.51 25.71 -11.41
N GLU A 430 -27.51 26.58 -11.24
CA GLU A 430 -26.41 26.78 -12.19
C GLU A 430 -25.36 25.66 -12.06
N GLN A 431 -24.84 25.17 -13.18
CA GLN A 431 -23.88 24.05 -13.21
C GLN A 431 -22.52 24.39 -12.54
N ILE A 432 -21.94 23.45 -11.75
CA ILE A 432 -20.63 23.60 -11.09
C ILE A 432 -19.58 22.67 -11.73
N ILE A 433 -18.41 23.23 -12.07
CA ILE A 433 -17.30 22.51 -12.72
C ILE A 433 -15.94 22.69 -12.02
N ILE A 434 -15.90 23.35 -10.86
CA ILE A 434 -14.69 23.59 -10.06
C ILE A 434 -14.97 23.41 -8.57
N THR A 435 -13.97 22.95 -7.82
CA THR A 435 -14.05 22.84 -6.36
C THR A 435 -13.97 24.19 -5.66
N THR A 436 -14.56 24.33 -4.48
CA THR A 436 -14.56 25.56 -3.69
C THR A 436 -13.34 25.68 -2.76
N ASP A 437 -12.66 24.55 -2.48
CA ASP A 437 -11.48 24.46 -1.61
C ASP A 437 -10.16 24.31 -2.37
N SER A 438 -10.18 24.33 -3.70
CA SER A 438 -9.02 24.08 -4.59
C SER A 438 -8.47 22.64 -4.53
N SER A 439 -9.24 21.67 -4.02
CA SER A 439 -8.86 20.25 -4.11
C SER A 439 -8.85 19.76 -5.56
N GLY A 440 -8.00 18.78 -5.87
CA GLY A 440 -7.87 18.14 -7.18
C GLY A 440 -7.29 16.73 -7.07
N VAL A 441 -7.48 15.90 -8.12
CA VAL A 441 -6.92 14.55 -8.21
C VAL A 441 -6.24 14.37 -9.56
N VAL A 442 -5.05 13.73 -9.57
CA VAL A 442 -4.31 13.36 -10.78
C VAL A 442 -4.43 11.84 -10.99
N PHE A 443 -4.87 11.43 -12.16
CA PHE A 443 -4.94 10.03 -12.56
C PHE A 443 -3.70 9.62 -13.34
N ASP A 444 -3.08 8.51 -12.94
CA ASP A 444 -1.92 7.91 -13.58
C ASP A 444 -2.17 6.40 -13.75
N GLN A 445 -2.28 5.96 -14.98
CA GLN A 445 -2.46 4.56 -15.36
C GLN A 445 -1.19 3.91 -15.87
N ILE A 446 -0.11 4.69 -15.98
CA ILE A 446 1.14 4.20 -16.54
C ILE A 446 1.86 3.40 -15.46
N ALA A 447 1.97 2.10 -15.70
CA ALA A 447 2.74 1.26 -14.81
C ALA A 447 4.24 1.66 -14.85
N PRO A 448 4.89 1.73 -13.69
CA PRO A 448 6.30 2.04 -13.64
C PRO A 448 7.13 1.01 -14.42
N LEU A 449 8.15 1.49 -15.11
CA LEU A 449 9.09 0.67 -15.86
C LEU A 449 10.45 0.69 -15.15
N LEU A 450 11.04 -0.48 -15.01
CA LEU A 450 12.43 -0.55 -14.59
C LEU A 450 13.33 -0.17 -15.79
N SER A 451 14.08 0.91 -15.64
CA SER A 451 14.96 1.47 -16.69
C SER A 451 16.39 0.94 -16.61
N VAL A 452 16.81 0.54 -15.41
CA VAL A 452 18.10 -0.10 -15.15
C VAL A 452 17.85 -1.26 -14.21
N VAL A 453 18.39 -2.43 -14.55
CA VAL A 453 18.36 -3.61 -13.69
C VAL A 453 19.73 -4.28 -13.78
N GLY A 454 20.43 -4.37 -12.67
CA GLY A 454 21.73 -5.01 -12.56
C GLY A 454 21.76 -6.00 -11.40
N ILE A 455 22.43 -7.12 -11.59
CA ILE A 455 22.63 -8.14 -10.56
C ILE A 455 24.11 -8.47 -10.40
N GLU A 456 24.55 -8.54 -9.17
CA GLU A 456 25.93 -8.90 -8.81
C GLU A 456 25.97 -9.64 -7.48
N SER A 457 27.09 -10.27 -7.19
CA SER A 457 27.34 -10.93 -5.91
C SER A 457 28.48 -10.24 -5.16
N ASP A 458 28.52 -10.36 -3.85
CA ASP A 458 29.64 -9.93 -3.03
C ASP A 458 30.86 -10.85 -3.11
N ASN A 459 30.85 -11.80 -4.04
CA ASN A 459 31.97 -12.72 -4.27
C ASN A 459 33.22 -11.96 -4.72
N ILE A 460 34.26 -11.99 -3.89
CA ILE A 460 35.50 -11.22 -4.09
C ILE A 460 36.33 -11.67 -5.30
N TYR A 461 35.97 -12.76 -5.95
CA TYR A 461 36.71 -13.29 -7.10
C TYR A 461 35.98 -13.06 -8.42
N ASP A 462 34.66 -13.13 -8.43
CA ASP A 462 33.84 -12.91 -9.61
C ASP A 462 32.40 -12.55 -9.20
N ILE A 463 32.02 -11.30 -9.40
CA ILE A 463 30.70 -10.79 -9.04
C ILE A 463 29.54 -11.41 -9.84
N SER A 464 29.84 -12.22 -10.86
CA SER A 464 28.83 -12.98 -11.63
C SER A 464 28.53 -14.36 -11.06
N LEU A 465 29.24 -14.78 -10.00
CA LEU A 465 29.09 -16.08 -9.34
C LEU A 465 28.75 -15.90 -7.86
N ALA A 466 27.92 -16.75 -7.34
CA ALA A 466 27.63 -16.83 -5.91
C ALA A 466 27.80 -18.25 -5.38
N LYS A 467 28.35 -18.42 -4.18
CA LYS A 467 28.43 -19.67 -3.45
C LYS A 467 27.64 -19.59 -2.14
N ILE A 468 27.61 -20.65 -1.38
CA ILE A 468 27.07 -20.64 -0.01
C ILE A 468 27.81 -19.56 0.83
N ASP A 469 27.04 -18.80 1.60
CA ASP A 469 27.40 -17.61 2.40
C ASP A 469 27.69 -16.32 1.59
N ASP A 470 27.54 -16.30 0.27
CA ASP A 470 27.59 -15.05 -0.49
C ASP A 470 26.23 -14.34 -0.51
N SER A 471 26.25 -13.01 -0.59
CA SER A 471 25.07 -12.18 -0.89
C SER A 471 24.95 -11.94 -2.37
N VAL A 472 23.74 -12.04 -2.88
CA VAL A 472 23.39 -11.60 -4.23
C VAL A 472 22.59 -10.30 -4.14
N ILE A 473 23.05 -9.27 -4.85
CA ILE A 473 22.48 -7.92 -4.86
C ILE A 473 21.87 -7.61 -6.22
N LEU A 474 20.62 -7.19 -6.23
CA LEU A 474 19.95 -6.62 -7.37
C LEU A 474 19.85 -5.11 -7.20
N LEU A 475 20.32 -4.36 -8.17
CA LEU A 475 20.16 -2.91 -8.29
C LEU A 475 19.18 -2.61 -9.42
N PHE A 476 18.19 -1.78 -9.16
CA PHE A 476 17.26 -1.36 -10.19
C PHE A 476 16.74 0.06 -9.98
N THR A 477 16.38 0.71 -11.07
CA THR A 477 15.78 2.05 -11.09
C THR A 477 14.47 2.01 -11.87
N SER A 478 13.48 2.75 -11.39
CA SER A 478 12.24 2.99 -12.12
C SER A 478 12.28 4.32 -12.85
N ASN A 479 11.45 4.46 -13.88
CA ASN A 479 11.23 5.73 -14.59
C ASN A 479 10.48 6.76 -13.76
N GLU A 480 9.82 6.31 -12.68
CA GLU A 480 9.05 7.11 -11.74
C GLU A 480 9.19 6.56 -10.31
N ALA A 481 8.69 7.31 -9.33
CA ALA A 481 8.69 6.87 -7.94
C ALA A 481 7.75 5.68 -7.75
N ILE A 482 8.30 4.56 -7.32
CA ILE A 482 7.55 3.35 -7.02
C ILE A 482 7.54 3.07 -5.53
N GLN A 483 6.53 2.40 -5.17
CA GLN A 483 6.35 1.80 -3.85
C GLN A 483 7.31 0.62 -3.70
N GLU A 484 7.47 0.10 -2.46
CA GLU A 484 8.38 -1.02 -2.21
C GLU A 484 8.10 -2.22 -3.10
N PRO A 485 9.00 -2.55 -4.06
CA PRO A 485 8.81 -3.71 -4.92
C PRO A 485 9.00 -5.02 -4.14
N ASN A 486 8.21 -6.02 -4.48
CA ASN A 486 8.46 -7.39 -4.06
C ASN A 486 9.54 -7.98 -4.97
N VAL A 487 10.66 -8.37 -4.38
CA VAL A 487 11.80 -8.88 -5.13
C VAL A 487 12.18 -10.25 -4.60
N SER A 488 12.27 -11.23 -5.47
CA SER A 488 12.80 -12.54 -5.14
C SER A 488 14.07 -12.89 -5.95
N ILE A 489 15.03 -13.56 -5.34
CA ILE A 489 16.30 -13.98 -5.93
C ILE A 489 16.44 -15.49 -5.72
N GLY A 490 16.59 -16.29 -6.78
CA GLY A 490 16.66 -17.75 -6.68
C GLY A 490 15.39 -18.38 -6.12
N GLY A 491 14.21 -17.84 -6.45
CA GLY A 491 12.93 -18.33 -5.96
C GLY A 491 12.65 -18.09 -4.46
N GLN A 492 13.45 -17.27 -3.79
CA GLN A 492 13.32 -16.86 -2.38
C GLN A 492 13.27 -15.33 -2.28
N ASP A 493 12.53 -14.78 -1.34
CA ASP A 493 12.36 -13.34 -1.22
C ASP A 493 13.62 -12.63 -0.73
N ALA A 494 13.87 -11.43 -1.27
CA ALA A 494 15.04 -10.62 -1.00
C ALA A 494 14.70 -9.41 -0.13
N GLN A 495 15.65 -8.93 0.66
CA GLN A 495 15.51 -7.68 1.39
C GLN A 495 15.73 -6.50 0.45
N VAL A 496 14.74 -5.63 0.33
CA VAL A 496 14.81 -4.45 -0.53
C VAL A 496 15.08 -3.19 0.30
N SER A 497 15.79 -2.22 -0.25
CA SER A 497 16.03 -0.89 0.30
C SER A 497 16.14 0.12 -0.82
N GLY A 498 15.63 1.33 -0.66
CA GLY A 498 15.67 2.35 -1.73
C GLY A 498 15.03 3.68 -1.36
N ASP A 499 14.93 4.58 -2.37
CA ASP A 499 14.45 5.95 -2.23
C ASP A 499 13.23 6.29 -3.11
N SER A 500 12.41 5.30 -3.44
CA SER A 500 11.27 5.38 -4.36
C SER A 500 11.58 5.29 -5.86
N ILE A 501 12.77 5.60 -6.31
CA ILE A 501 13.21 5.50 -7.72
C ILE A 501 14.35 4.50 -7.87
N THR A 502 15.31 4.51 -6.94
CA THR A 502 16.49 3.64 -6.98
C THR A 502 16.42 2.63 -5.85
N TRP A 503 16.55 1.37 -6.19
CA TRP A 503 16.32 0.24 -5.29
C TRP A 503 17.47 -0.74 -5.28
N THR A 504 17.74 -1.28 -4.12
CA THR A 504 18.68 -2.38 -3.91
C THR A 504 17.95 -3.51 -3.21
N ALA A 505 17.98 -4.69 -3.80
CA ALA A 505 17.42 -5.89 -3.20
C ALA A 505 18.53 -6.92 -2.95
N VAL A 506 18.58 -7.53 -1.78
CA VAL A 506 19.72 -8.37 -1.34
C VAL A 506 19.22 -9.69 -0.76
N ARG A 507 19.89 -10.78 -1.09
CA ARG A 507 19.63 -12.12 -0.54
C ARG A 507 20.93 -12.86 -0.22
N ASN A 508 20.95 -13.55 0.89
CA ASN A 508 22.01 -14.48 1.29
C ASN A 508 21.69 -15.91 0.88
N TYR A 509 22.65 -16.69 0.45
CA TYR A 509 22.48 -18.10 0.05
C TYR A 509 22.99 -19.05 1.13
N ASP A 510 22.14 -19.95 1.61
CA ASP A 510 22.33 -20.77 2.81
C ASP A 510 22.33 -22.27 2.60
N GLU A 511 21.83 -22.78 1.52
CA GLU A 511 21.87 -24.19 1.17
C GLU A 511 22.19 -24.43 -0.32
N PHE A 512 22.77 -25.59 -0.60
CA PHE A 512 23.02 -26.09 -1.94
C PHE A 512 21.68 -26.31 -2.67
N ILE A 513 21.33 -25.42 -3.59
CA ILE A 513 20.30 -25.67 -4.59
C ILE A 513 21.01 -26.31 -5.79
N PRO A 514 20.73 -27.58 -6.13
CA PRO A 514 21.34 -28.18 -7.32
C PRO A 514 20.86 -27.46 -8.59
N ASP A 515 21.78 -27.27 -9.54
CA ASP A 515 21.57 -26.65 -10.87
C ASP A 515 20.32 -27.15 -11.61
#